data_b6744d301427e11272a062c61c066b83
#
_entry.id   b6744d301427e11272a062c61c066b83
#
_cell.length_a   1.000
_cell.length_b   1.000
_cell.length_c   1.000
_cell.angle_alpha   90.00
_cell.angle_beta   90.00
_cell.angle_gamma   90.00
#
_symmetry.space_group_name_H-M   'P 1'
#
loop_
_entity.id
_entity.type
_entity.pdbx_description
1 polymer ?
#
loop_
_entity_poly.entity_id
_entity_poly.type
_entity_poly.pdbx_seq_one_letter_code
_entity_poly.pdbx_strand_id
1 'polypeptide(L)'
;MKPVALALALACALGSTTALAVDIPRGSNYDNRIQYVNYNPGDVVLVRAVAGLGARIVFAPGEEIIDVGSGFTQGWEFLDSRNILYIKPKSIKLGENQFMAPEAGKWDTNLMVTTNLRMYDFDLRLLPGASDGKPAVNQRGVAYRVEFRYPAEDRAKALAASEKRRAQAKLDAVPPPMNWHYSMQIGDNSAAIAPTMAYDDGRFTYLRFPNNRDFPAAFLVAADKSESLVNSHIDPAVPDVLVIHRVSPELVLRLGNMVVGVYNESYDADGVPPTQGTTVPGVKRVIKSGEVTQ
;
A
#
# COMPACT_ATOMS: atom_id res chain seq x y z
N MET A 1 -7.61 52.25 35.10
CA MET A 1 -7.75 50.96 34.44
C MET A 1 -7.60 51.09 32.88
N LYS A 2 -6.43 51.41 32.37
CA LYS A 2 -6.24 51.50 30.88
C LYS A 2 -4.83 51.30 30.34
N PRO A 3 -3.83 50.66 31.02
CA PRO A 3 -2.60 50.32 30.32
C PRO A 3 -2.44 48.83 29.95
N VAL A 4 -3.32 47.93 30.45
CA VAL A 4 -3.15 46.48 30.19
C VAL A 4 -3.67 46.04 28.82
N ALA A 5 -4.67 46.73 28.27
CA ALA A 5 -5.24 46.40 26.97
C ALA A 5 -4.32 46.78 25.77
N LEU A 6 -3.47 47.78 25.96
CA LEU A 6 -2.52 48.23 24.91
C LEU A 6 -1.30 47.29 24.78
N ALA A 7 -0.88 46.66 25.87
CA ALA A 7 0.23 45.72 25.90
C ALA A 7 -0.12 44.37 25.21
N LEU A 8 -1.39 43.94 25.28
CA LEU A 8 -1.84 42.68 24.67
C LEU A 8 -1.97 42.82 23.15
N ALA A 9 -2.31 44.00 22.61
CA ALA A 9 -2.42 44.24 21.18
C ALA A 9 -1.05 44.31 20.48
N LEU A 10 0.01 44.73 21.22
CA LEU A 10 1.37 44.80 20.65
C LEU A 10 2.06 43.44 20.62
N ALA A 11 1.68 42.50 21.48
CA ALA A 11 2.23 41.15 21.52
C ALA A 11 1.73 40.25 20.37
N CYS A 12 0.57 40.55 19.78
CA CYS A 12 0.02 39.80 18.63
C CYS A 12 0.59 40.26 17.28
N ALA A 13 1.26 41.39 17.17
CA ALA A 13 1.78 41.93 15.91
C ALA A 13 3.20 41.43 15.55
N LEU A 14 3.88 40.71 16.46
CA LEU A 14 5.26 40.22 16.27
C LEU A 14 5.36 38.74 15.84
N GLY A 15 4.24 38.10 15.52
CA GLY A 15 4.17 36.65 15.22
C GLY A 15 4.12 36.24 13.75
N SER A 16 4.21 37.15 12.78
CA SER A 16 4.20 36.80 11.35
C SER A 16 5.63 36.65 10.82
N THR A 17 6.36 35.63 11.26
CA THR A 17 7.53 35.16 10.51
C THR A 17 7.01 34.45 9.27
N THR A 18 7.13 35.08 8.10
CA THR A 18 7.02 34.39 6.81
C THR A 18 8.13 33.34 6.78
N ALA A 19 7.79 32.09 7.12
CA ALA A 19 8.69 30.98 6.90
C ALA A 19 8.85 30.81 5.39
N LEU A 20 9.97 31.29 4.84
CA LEU A 20 10.44 30.82 3.54
C LEU A 20 10.83 29.36 3.73
N ALA A 21 9.92 28.47 3.37
CA ALA A 21 10.10 27.03 3.52
C ALA A 21 10.98 26.49 2.39
N VAL A 22 12.29 26.79 2.45
CA VAL A 22 13.27 26.04 1.67
C VAL A 22 13.60 24.78 2.47
N ASP A 23 13.25 23.61 1.93
CA ASP A 23 13.56 22.34 2.58
C ASP A 23 15.06 22.02 2.41
N ILE A 24 15.73 21.82 3.54
CA ILE A 24 17.14 21.48 3.59
C ILE A 24 17.28 19.97 3.76
N PRO A 25 17.75 19.24 2.73
CA PRO A 25 17.93 17.81 2.81
C PRO A 25 18.80 17.39 3.99
N ARG A 26 18.43 16.29 4.65
CA ARG A 26 19.15 15.77 5.82
C ARG A 26 20.19 14.75 5.40
N GLY A 27 21.42 14.90 5.86
CA GLY A 27 22.49 13.94 5.62
C GLY A 27 22.20 12.57 6.22
N SER A 28 22.74 11.52 5.60
CA SER A 28 22.68 10.18 6.14
C SER A 28 23.56 10.03 7.38
N ASN A 29 23.30 9.00 8.20
CA ASN A 29 24.10 8.70 9.39
C ASN A 29 25.54 8.19 9.04
N TYR A 30 25.78 7.83 7.78
CA TYR A 30 27.07 7.30 7.33
C TYR A 30 27.92 8.37 6.64
N ASP A 31 27.27 9.19 5.78
CA ASP A 31 27.96 10.24 5.02
C ASP A 31 26.99 11.40 4.76
N ASN A 32 27.29 12.58 5.27
CA ASN A 32 26.45 13.78 5.16
C ASN A 32 26.25 14.26 3.71
N ARG A 33 27.04 13.79 2.77
CA ARG A 33 26.91 14.12 1.34
C ARG A 33 25.82 13.31 0.64
N ILE A 34 25.39 12.21 1.27
CA ILE A 34 24.20 11.46 0.87
C ILE A 34 23.04 12.00 1.69
N GLN A 35 22.10 12.63 1.03
CA GLN A 35 21.06 13.42 1.66
C GLN A 35 19.67 12.89 1.29
N TYR A 36 18.72 13.04 2.21
CA TYR A 36 17.33 12.62 2.04
C TYR A 36 16.40 13.80 2.28
N VAL A 37 15.34 13.85 1.48
CA VAL A 37 14.27 14.85 1.58
C VAL A 37 12.91 14.18 1.40
N ASN A 38 11.90 14.61 2.16
CA ASN A 38 10.54 14.15 1.95
C ASN A 38 9.88 14.98 0.85
N TYR A 39 9.23 14.34 -0.10
CA TYR A 39 8.50 15.05 -1.14
C TYR A 39 7.29 15.79 -0.55
N ASN A 40 7.18 17.07 -0.88
CA ASN A 40 6.01 17.90 -0.68
C ASN A 40 5.87 18.83 -1.91
N PRO A 41 4.73 18.87 -2.61
CA PRO A 41 4.55 19.62 -3.84
C PRO A 41 4.65 21.16 -3.68
N GLY A 42 4.69 21.67 -2.45
CA GLY A 42 4.82 23.08 -2.16
C GLY A 42 6.22 23.51 -1.71
N ASP A 43 7.20 22.60 -1.66
CA ASP A 43 8.52 22.90 -1.14
C ASP A 43 9.53 23.14 -2.27
N VAL A 44 10.48 24.05 -2.01
CA VAL A 44 11.68 24.23 -2.80
C VAL A 44 12.85 23.56 -2.08
N VAL A 45 13.55 22.63 -2.74
CA VAL A 45 14.61 21.83 -2.12
C VAL A 45 15.98 22.44 -2.39
N LEU A 46 16.76 22.69 -1.34
CA LEU A 46 18.10 23.25 -1.45
C LEU A 46 19.13 22.17 -1.83
N VAL A 47 19.82 22.38 -2.95
CA VAL A 47 20.95 21.53 -3.38
C VAL A 47 22.23 22.33 -3.42
N ARG A 48 23.22 21.91 -2.64
CA ARG A 48 24.53 22.57 -2.56
C ARG A 48 25.58 21.81 -3.34
N ALA A 49 26.21 22.47 -4.30
CA ALA A 49 27.28 21.91 -5.12
C ALA A 49 28.59 22.66 -4.92
N VAL A 50 29.68 22.10 -5.40
CA VAL A 50 31.02 22.71 -5.42
C VAL A 50 31.60 22.55 -6.83
N ALA A 51 32.33 23.53 -7.31
CA ALA A 51 33.04 23.45 -8.59
C ALA A 51 33.94 22.20 -8.64
N GLY A 52 33.90 21.47 -9.76
CA GLY A 52 34.65 20.24 -9.94
C GLY A 52 33.99 18.96 -9.35
N LEU A 53 32.83 19.08 -8.70
CA LEU A 53 32.04 17.94 -8.20
C LEU A 53 30.69 17.90 -8.90
N GLY A 54 30.21 16.67 -9.15
CA GLY A 54 28.85 16.40 -9.58
C GLY A 54 27.98 15.91 -8.43
N ALA A 55 26.70 16.19 -8.51
CA ALA A 55 25.69 15.62 -7.64
C ALA A 55 24.60 14.91 -8.47
N ARG A 56 23.82 14.06 -7.83
CA ARG A 56 22.64 13.44 -8.43
C ARG A 56 21.42 13.60 -7.55
N ILE A 57 20.30 13.85 -8.19
CA ILE A 57 18.98 13.86 -7.58
C ILE A 57 18.29 12.56 -7.97
N VAL A 58 17.71 11.84 -7.01
CA VAL A 58 17.07 10.55 -7.23
C VAL A 58 15.59 10.66 -6.84
N PHE A 59 14.73 10.46 -7.82
CA PHE A 59 13.27 10.43 -7.67
C PHE A 59 12.75 9.03 -7.37
N ALA A 60 11.42 8.85 -7.25
CA ALA A 60 10.84 7.55 -6.96
C ALA A 60 11.19 6.48 -8.01
N PRO A 61 11.32 5.21 -7.61
CA PRO A 61 11.39 4.11 -8.57
C PRO A 61 10.17 4.11 -9.51
N GLY A 62 10.43 4.01 -10.83
CA GLY A 62 9.38 4.05 -11.85
C GLY A 62 8.91 5.46 -12.22
N GLU A 63 9.49 6.48 -11.65
CA GLU A 63 9.33 7.88 -12.08
C GLU A 63 10.31 8.18 -13.23
N GLU A 64 9.84 8.90 -14.27
CA GLU A 64 10.65 9.25 -15.44
C GLU A 64 10.65 10.76 -15.62
N ILE A 65 11.84 11.32 -15.82
CA ILE A 65 12.02 12.75 -16.08
C ILE A 65 11.53 13.04 -17.48
N ILE A 66 10.65 14.03 -17.62
CA ILE A 66 10.09 14.49 -18.89
C ILE A 66 10.78 15.78 -19.34
N ASP A 67 11.02 16.70 -18.40
CA ASP A 67 11.57 18.00 -18.70
C ASP A 67 12.42 18.52 -17.55
N VAL A 68 13.47 19.30 -17.89
CA VAL A 68 14.40 19.93 -16.96
C VAL A 68 14.63 21.36 -17.38
N GLY A 69 14.17 22.31 -16.57
CA GLY A 69 14.36 23.75 -16.76
C GLY A 69 15.28 24.36 -15.71
N SER A 70 16.07 25.34 -16.07
CA SER A 70 16.90 26.11 -15.12
C SER A 70 17.08 27.56 -15.59
N GLY A 71 17.16 28.47 -14.65
CA GLY A 71 17.44 29.90 -14.95
C GLY A 71 18.84 30.14 -15.47
N PHE A 72 19.80 29.21 -15.27
CA PHE A 72 21.18 29.41 -15.68
C PHE A 72 21.84 28.17 -16.31
N THR A 73 21.37 27.79 -17.49
CA THR A 73 21.83 26.60 -18.22
C THR A 73 23.27 26.71 -18.76
N GLN A 74 23.80 27.91 -18.92
CA GLN A 74 25.19 28.10 -19.36
C GLN A 74 26.19 27.70 -18.27
N GLY A 75 25.87 27.94 -17.00
CA GLY A 75 26.74 27.65 -15.86
C GLY A 75 26.54 26.28 -15.23
N TRP A 76 25.52 25.55 -15.66
CA TRP A 76 25.18 24.20 -15.14
C TRP A 76 25.00 23.22 -16.27
N GLU A 77 25.38 21.98 -16.01
CA GLU A 77 25.10 20.83 -16.87
C GLU A 77 24.11 19.91 -16.18
N PHE A 78 23.08 19.53 -16.91
CA PHE A 78 22.05 18.63 -16.48
C PHE A 78 22.03 17.42 -17.42
N LEU A 79 22.01 16.21 -16.86
CA LEU A 79 21.90 14.97 -17.61
C LEU A 79 20.92 14.06 -16.88
N ASP A 80 19.80 13.78 -17.52
CA ASP A 80 18.76 12.90 -16.99
C ASP A 80 18.97 11.44 -17.44
N SER A 81 18.58 10.52 -16.58
CA SER A 81 18.53 9.09 -16.85
C SER A 81 17.42 8.45 -16.03
N ARG A 82 16.27 8.21 -16.66
CA ARG A 82 15.06 7.69 -15.99
C ARG A 82 14.66 8.55 -14.79
N ASN A 83 14.81 8.01 -13.57
CA ASN A 83 14.48 8.69 -12.32
C ASN A 83 15.71 9.36 -11.64
N ILE A 84 16.79 9.58 -12.36
CA ILE A 84 18.01 10.19 -11.83
C ILE A 84 18.37 11.41 -12.68
N LEU A 85 18.61 12.53 -12.02
CA LEU A 85 19.15 13.73 -12.64
C LEU A 85 20.56 13.99 -12.10
N TYR A 86 21.55 14.01 -12.99
CA TYR A 86 22.90 14.43 -12.67
C TYR A 86 23.04 15.93 -12.89
N ILE A 87 23.66 16.62 -11.94
CA ILE A 87 23.90 18.05 -12.00
C ILE A 87 25.35 18.33 -11.69
N LYS A 88 25.94 19.25 -12.44
CA LYS A 88 27.28 19.78 -12.12
C LYS A 88 27.45 21.24 -12.58
N PRO A 89 28.14 22.08 -11.80
CA PRO A 89 28.52 23.37 -12.26
C PRO A 89 29.62 23.24 -13.33
N LYS A 90 29.53 24.03 -14.39
CA LYS A 90 30.51 24.05 -15.50
C LYS A 90 31.03 25.43 -15.76
N SER A 91 32.26 25.54 -16.31
CA SER A 91 32.83 26.77 -16.78
C SER A 91 32.12 27.25 -18.05
N ILE A 92 32.02 28.56 -18.22
CA ILE A 92 31.47 29.21 -19.40
C ILE A 92 32.60 29.58 -20.33
N LYS A 93 32.51 29.20 -21.61
CA LYS A 93 33.45 29.55 -22.64
C LYS A 93 33.16 30.97 -23.12
N LEU A 94 34.14 31.87 -22.97
CA LEU A 94 34.06 33.29 -23.40
C LEU A 94 34.74 33.56 -24.75
N GLY A 95 35.67 32.68 -25.17
CA GLY A 95 36.43 32.81 -26.40
C GLY A 95 37.17 31.50 -26.73
N GLU A 96 38.09 31.50 -27.69
CA GLU A 96 38.77 30.27 -28.11
C GLU A 96 39.56 29.61 -26.97
N ASN A 97 40.20 30.40 -26.10
CA ASN A 97 40.99 29.90 -24.96
C ASN A 97 40.62 30.60 -23.64
N GLN A 98 39.47 31.26 -23.57
CA GLN A 98 39.01 31.95 -22.36
C GLN A 98 37.79 31.25 -21.74
N PHE A 99 37.91 30.96 -20.47
CA PHE A 99 36.85 30.32 -19.70
C PHE A 99 36.62 31.11 -18.41
N MET A 100 35.35 31.28 -18.05
CA MET A 100 34.93 31.77 -16.75
C MET A 100 34.64 30.56 -15.86
N ALA A 101 35.41 30.41 -14.78
CA ALA A 101 35.22 29.34 -13.83
C ALA A 101 33.96 29.57 -12.97
N PRO A 102 33.31 28.49 -12.47
CA PRO A 102 32.20 28.62 -11.55
C PRO A 102 32.58 29.39 -10.28
N GLU A 103 31.76 30.40 -9.94
CA GLU A 103 32.01 31.30 -8.81
C GLU A 103 30.81 31.27 -7.84
N ALA A 104 31.10 31.02 -6.57
CA ALA A 104 30.08 30.97 -5.51
C ALA A 104 29.25 32.25 -5.44
N GLY A 105 27.94 32.11 -5.31
CA GLY A 105 26.97 33.19 -5.31
C GLY A 105 26.61 33.73 -6.71
N LYS A 106 27.49 33.62 -7.71
CA LYS A 106 27.18 34.02 -9.10
C LYS A 106 26.58 32.88 -9.93
N TRP A 107 26.82 31.62 -9.55
CA TRP A 107 26.23 30.42 -10.17
C TRP A 107 24.95 29.92 -9.46
N ASP A 108 24.50 30.63 -8.42
CA ASP A 108 23.23 30.30 -7.74
C ASP A 108 22.08 30.49 -8.72
N THR A 109 21.17 29.49 -8.78
CA THR A 109 20.04 29.48 -9.70
C THR A 109 18.95 28.56 -9.21
N ASN A 110 17.80 28.57 -9.86
CA ASN A 110 16.75 27.57 -9.66
C ASN A 110 16.87 26.44 -10.69
N LEU A 111 16.28 25.30 -10.33
CA LEU A 111 16.12 24.14 -11.20
C LEU A 111 14.69 23.63 -11.03
N MET A 112 14.02 23.38 -12.12
CA MET A 112 12.67 22.84 -12.18
C MET A 112 12.71 21.50 -12.91
N VAL A 113 12.12 20.47 -12.34
CA VAL A 113 12.06 19.14 -12.93
C VAL A 113 10.63 18.68 -13.00
N THR A 114 10.18 18.33 -14.20
CA THR A 114 8.88 17.71 -14.42
C THR A 114 9.07 16.23 -14.74
N THR A 115 8.36 15.37 -14.01
CA THR A 115 8.35 13.95 -14.25
C THR A 115 6.96 13.51 -14.71
N ASN A 116 6.80 12.24 -15.08
CA ASN A 116 5.50 11.65 -15.40
C ASN A 116 4.51 11.61 -14.21
N LEU A 117 4.98 11.84 -12.98
CA LEU A 117 4.13 11.78 -11.77
C LEU A 117 4.07 13.10 -11.01
N ARG A 118 5.14 13.92 -11.01
CA ARG A 118 5.27 15.08 -10.10
C ARG A 118 6.11 16.21 -10.70
N MET A 119 6.02 17.36 -10.06
CA MET A 119 6.91 18.50 -10.29
C MET A 119 7.78 18.74 -9.05
N TYR A 120 9.00 19.20 -9.29
CA TYR A 120 10.00 19.45 -8.26
C TYR A 120 10.70 20.78 -8.52
N ASP A 121 10.83 21.59 -7.48
CA ASP A 121 11.52 22.87 -7.52
C ASP A 121 12.74 22.83 -6.62
N PHE A 122 13.85 23.37 -7.12
CA PHE A 122 15.13 23.38 -6.41
C PHE A 122 15.77 24.76 -6.43
N ASP A 123 16.44 25.11 -5.34
CA ASP A 123 17.48 26.13 -5.28
C ASP A 123 18.83 25.45 -5.41
N LEU A 124 19.57 25.74 -6.48
CA LEU A 124 20.96 25.33 -6.66
C LEU A 124 21.90 26.41 -6.09
N ARG A 125 22.71 26.03 -5.12
CA ARG A 125 23.69 26.90 -4.49
C ARG A 125 25.10 26.40 -4.75
N LEU A 126 25.96 27.26 -5.33
CA LEU A 126 27.38 26.97 -5.49
C LEU A 126 28.13 27.44 -4.27
N LEU A 127 28.72 26.49 -3.52
CA LEU A 127 29.57 26.79 -2.38
C LEU A 127 31.00 27.19 -2.82
N PRO A 128 31.72 27.98 -2.02
CA PRO A 128 33.12 28.32 -2.29
C PRO A 128 33.99 27.05 -2.42
N GLY A 129 34.92 27.04 -3.37
CA GLY A 129 35.94 26.00 -3.47
C GLY A 129 36.98 26.11 -2.36
N ALA A 130 37.91 25.12 -2.29
CA ALA A 130 39.07 25.26 -1.41
C ALA A 130 40.03 26.30 -1.93
N SER A 131 40.79 26.94 -1.03
CA SER A 131 41.74 27.97 -1.37
C SER A 131 42.93 27.53 -2.23
N ASP A 132 43.15 26.19 -2.30
CA ASP A 132 44.19 25.54 -3.11
C ASP A 132 43.73 25.19 -4.54
N GLY A 133 42.52 25.63 -4.93
CA GLY A 133 41.91 25.34 -6.24
C GLY A 133 41.41 23.90 -6.42
N LYS A 134 41.49 23.03 -5.40
CA LYS A 134 40.93 21.69 -5.43
C LYS A 134 39.44 21.68 -5.05
N PRO A 135 38.67 20.68 -5.49
CA PRO A 135 37.29 20.54 -5.02
C PRO A 135 37.24 20.38 -3.50
N ALA A 136 36.42 21.18 -2.84
CA ALA A 136 36.23 21.10 -1.38
C ALA A 136 35.30 19.91 -1.00
N VAL A 137 35.80 18.71 -1.18
CA VAL A 137 35.03 17.44 -1.00
C VAL A 137 34.45 17.23 0.40
N ASN A 138 35.07 17.85 1.40
CA ASN A 138 34.65 17.73 2.82
C ASN A 138 33.83 18.94 3.30
N GLN A 139 33.42 19.83 2.41
CA GLN A 139 32.66 21.00 2.79
C GLN A 139 31.26 20.60 3.30
N ARG A 140 30.88 21.17 4.44
CA ARG A 140 29.61 20.87 5.07
C ARG A 140 28.43 21.24 4.18
N GLY A 141 27.55 20.28 3.95
CA GLY A 141 26.33 20.48 3.19
C GLY A 141 26.43 20.23 1.68
N VAL A 142 27.62 19.92 1.14
CA VAL A 142 27.76 19.50 -0.27
C VAL A 142 26.95 18.23 -0.49
N ALA A 143 26.15 18.22 -1.55
CA ALA A 143 25.37 17.05 -1.95
C ALA A 143 26.14 16.23 -2.99
N TYR A 144 26.26 14.92 -2.79
CA TYR A 144 26.64 13.93 -3.80
C TYR A 144 25.39 13.20 -4.31
N ARG A 145 24.41 13.04 -3.42
CA ARG A 145 23.11 12.49 -3.75
C ARG A 145 22.04 13.16 -2.89
N VAL A 146 20.98 13.62 -3.51
CA VAL A 146 19.72 14.00 -2.86
C VAL A 146 18.67 13.00 -3.29
N GLU A 147 18.11 12.27 -2.35
CA GLU A 147 17.13 11.20 -2.61
C GLU A 147 15.79 11.55 -1.98
N PHE A 148 14.75 11.55 -2.79
CA PHE A 148 13.39 11.80 -2.35
C PHE A 148 12.77 10.58 -1.68
N ARG A 149 12.01 10.83 -0.62
CA ARG A 149 11.16 9.88 0.11
C ARG A 149 9.72 10.33 0.03
N TYR A 150 8.81 9.38 0.04
CA TYR A 150 7.37 9.63 -0.18
C TYR A 150 6.51 9.10 0.97
N PRO A 151 6.67 9.62 2.21
CA PRO A 151 6.05 9.04 3.41
C PRO A 151 4.52 9.07 3.39
N ALA A 152 3.90 10.01 2.66
CA ALA A 152 2.45 10.05 2.52
C ALA A 152 1.93 8.87 1.68
N GLU A 153 2.58 8.59 0.56
CA GLU A 153 2.24 7.47 -0.32
C GLU A 153 2.54 6.12 0.33
N ASP A 154 3.68 6.01 1.03
CA ASP A 154 4.05 4.80 1.76
C ASP A 154 3.01 4.48 2.84
N ARG A 155 2.52 5.49 3.55
CA ARG A 155 1.42 5.34 4.51
C ARG A 155 0.12 4.91 3.84
N ALA A 156 -0.24 5.53 2.72
CA ALA A 156 -1.44 5.18 1.97
C ALA A 156 -1.38 3.71 1.47
N LYS A 157 -0.24 3.29 0.91
CA LYS A 157 0.00 1.91 0.48
C LYS A 157 -0.09 0.92 1.65
N ALA A 158 0.51 1.26 2.80
CA ALA A 158 0.46 0.42 4.00
C ALA A 158 -0.97 0.28 4.55
N LEU A 159 -1.75 1.37 4.57
CA LEU A 159 -3.16 1.34 4.97
C LEU A 159 -3.98 0.46 4.03
N ALA A 160 -3.89 0.66 2.72
CA ALA A 160 -4.59 -0.16 1.73
C ALA A 160 -4.23 -1.65 1.83
N ALA A 161 -2.94 -1.98 2.04
CA ALA A 161 -2.49 -3.34 2.27
C ALA A 161 -3.05 -3.94 3.57
N SER A 162 -3.16 -3.13 4.64
CA SER A 162 -3.74 -3.57 5.92
C SER A 162 -5.24 -3.83 5.81
N GLU A 163 -5.98 -2.97 5.11
CA GLU A 163 -7.41 -3.14 4.84
C GLU A 163 -7.68 -4.40 4.01
N LYS A 164 -6.89 -4.61 2.96
CA LYS A 164 -6.98 -5.82 2.15
C LYS A 164 -6.76 -7.10 2.98
N ARG A 165 -5.73 -7.10 3.85
CA ARG A 165 -5.47 -8.24 4.76
C ARG A 165 -6.61 -8.46 5.75
N ARG A 166 -7.17 -7.38 6.32
CA ARG A 166 -8.33 -7.48 7.23
C ARG A 166 -9.57 -8.01 6.52
N ALA A 167 -9.83 -7.56 5.30
CA ALA A 167 -10.95 -8.07 4.50
C ALA A 167 -10.76 -9.55 4.19
N GLN A 168 -9.56 -9.96 3.77
CA GLN A 168 -9.24 -11.36 3.51
C GLN A 168 -9.39 -12.22 4.75
N ALA A 169 -8.84 -11.80 5.89
CA ALA A 169 -8.99 -12.53 7.16
C ALA A 169 -10.45 -12.70 7.59
N LYS A 170 -11.33 -11.72 7.30
CA LYS A 170 -12.77 -11.86 7.56
C LYS A 170 -13.46 -12.84 6.60
N LEU A 171 -13.00 -12.91 5.35
CA LEU A 171 -13.52 -13.89 4.38
C LEU A 171 -13.07 -15.32 4.73
N ASP A 172 -11.86 -15.46 5.23
CA ASP A 172 -11.25 -16.74 5.61
C ASP A 172 -11.68 -17.20 7.03
N ALA A 173 -12.26 -16.29 7.84
CA ALA A 173 -12.76 -16.64 9.16
C ALA A 173 -13.95 -17.58 9.04
N VAL A 174 -13.87 -18.72 9.72
CA VAL A 174 -15.01 -19.63 9.88
C VAL A 174 -16.03 -18.93 10.79
N PRO A 175 -17.26 -18.66 10.32
CA PRO A 175 -18.28 -18.05 11.15
C PRO A 175 -18.61 -18.97 12.35
N PRO A 176 -19.02 -18.39 13.48
CA PRO A 176 -19.44 -19.21 14.61
C PRO A 176 -20.66 -20.04 14.23
N PRO A 177 -20.80 -21.27 14.78
CA PRO A 177 -21.98 -22.07 14.58
C PRO A 177 -23.25 -21.35 15.01
N MET A 178 -24.28 -21.37 14.16
CA MET A 178 -25.57 -20.75 14.43
C MET A 178 -26.62 -21.77 14.85
N ASN A 179 -26.57 -22.98 14.29
CA ASN A 179 -27.54 -24.03 14.54
C ASN A 179 -26.83 -25.37 14.71
N TRP A 180 -27.19 -26.07 15.80
CA TRP A 180 -26.70 -27.40 16.16
C TRP A 180 -27.82 -28.48 16.13
N HIS A 181 -29.03 -28.10 15.79
CA HIS A 181 -30.21 -28.99 15.84
C HIS A 181 -30.26 -29.84 14.57
N TYR A 182 -29.40 -30.84 14.56
CA TYR A 182 -29.34 -31.86 13.52
C TYR A 182 -29.61 -33.23 14.08
N SER A 183 -30.38 -34.02 13.34
CA SER A 183 -30.56 -35.43 13.56
C SER A 183 -30.05 -36.25 12.39
N MET A 184 -29.86 -37.55 12.56
CA MET A 184 -29.44 -38.43 11.48
C MET A 184 -30.15 -39.78 11.56
N GLN A 185 -30.33 -40.35 10.37
CA GLN A 185 -30.80 -41.72 10.19
C GLN A 185 -29.70 -42.53 9.51
N ILE A 186 -29.22 -43.57 10.19
CA ILE A 186 -28.13 -44.41 9.68
C ILE A 186 -28.77 -45.66 9.04
N GLY A 187 -28.50 -45.85 7.76
CA GLY A 187 -28.91 -47.06 7.04
C GLY A 187 -28.15 -48.32 7.49
N ASP A 188 -28.61 -49.50 7.05
CA ASP A 188 -27.96 -50.75 7.39
C ASP A 188 -26.50 -50.77 6.98
N ASN A 189 -25.61 -51.18 7.90
CA ASN A 189 -24.16 -51.23 7.73
C ASN A 189 -23.51 -49.90 7.37
N SER A 190 -24.17 -48.75 7.63
CA SER A 190 -23.71 -47.42 7.21
C SER A 190 -23.07 -46.57 8.33
N ALA A 191 -22.87 -47.15 9.52
CA ALA A 191 -22.28 -46.43 10.66
C ALA A 191 -20.86 -45.88 10.39
N ALA A 192 -20.15 -46.47 9.42
CA ALA A 192 -18.81 -46.02 9.03
C ALA A 192 -18.79 -44.63 8.42
N ILE A 193 -19.86 -44.17 7.79
CA ILE A 193 -19.98 -42.86 7.15
C ILE A 193 -20.90 -41.90 7.94
N ALA A 194 -21.27 -42.25 9.16
CA ALA A 194 -22.06 -41.36 10.00
C ALA A 194 -21.18 -40.26 10.63
N PRO A 195 -21.55 -38.98 10.49
CA PRO A 195 -20.82 -37.89 11.14
C PRO A 195 -20.99 -37.96 12.66
N THR A 196 -19.99 -37.51 13.40
CA THR A 196 -20.01 -37.42 14.87
C THR A 196 -20.52 -36.06 15.36
N MET A 197 -20.59 -35.07 14.47
CA MET A 197 -21.06 -33.73 14.75
C MET A 197 -21.62 -33.11 13.48
N ALA A 198 -22.69 -32.35 13.61
CA ALA A 198 -23.27 -31.56 12.55
C ALA A 198 -23.68 -30.18 13.09
N TYR A 199 -23.38 -29.13 12.36
CA TYR A 199 -23.87 -27.78 12.64
C TYR A 199 -23.88 -26.97 11.34
N ASP A 200 -24.52 -25.81 11.35
CA ASP A 200 -24.40 -24.81 10.28
C ASP A 200 -24.13 -23.40 10.83
N ASP A 201 -23.63 -22.55 9.95
CA ASP A 201 -23.40 -21.12 10.19
C ASP A 201 -24.45 -20.25 9.48
N GLY A 202 -25.55 -20.86 9.04
CA GLY A 202 -26.60 -20.25 8.21
C GLY A 202 -26.24 -20.14 6.73
N ARG A 203 -25.04 -20.54 6.31
CA ARG A 203 -24.55 -20.53 4.91
C ARG A 203 -24.04 -21.90 4.47
N PHE A 204 -23.26 -22.53 5.31
CA PHE A 204 -22.63 -23.84 5.09
C PHE A 204 -23.01 -24.81 6.19
N THR A 205 -23.08 -26.08 5.84
CA THR A 205 -23.24 -27.17 6.81
C THR A 205 -21.92 -27.88 7.03
N TYR A 206 -21.55 -28.07 8.28
CA TYR A 206 -20.28 -28.66 8.72
C TYR A 206 -20.55 -30.03 9.33
N LEU A 207 -19.92 -31.05 8.79
CA LEU A 207 -20.03 -32.42 9.25
C LEU A 207 -18.66 -32.93 9.66
N ARG A 208 -18.51 -33.36 10.93
CA ARG A 208 -17.25 -33.92 11.43
C ARG A 208 -17.28 -35.43 11.33
N PHE A 209 -16.19 -36.01 10.86
CA PHE A 209 -15.94 -37.43 10.76
C PHE A 209 -14.71 -37.82 11.59
N PRO A 210 -14.66 -39.05 12.18
CA PRO A 210 -13.44 -39.55 12.80
C PRO A 210 -12.29 -39.69 11.79
N ASN A 211 -11.06 -39.44 12.23
CA ASN A 211 -9.85 -39.31 11.38
C ASN A 211 -9.52 -40.54 10.51
N ASN A 212 -10.04 -41.71 10.82
CA ASN A 212 -9.79 -42.96 10.09
C ASN A 212 -10.96 -43.38 9.19
N ARG A 213 -11.81 -42.44 8.79
CA ARG A 213 -12.94 -42.71 7.93
C ARG A 213 -12.86 -41.93 6.63
N ASP A 214 -13.38 -42.57 5.57
CA ASP A 214 -13.52 -41.91 4.28
C ASP A 214 -14.68 -40.90 4.32
N PHE A 215 -14.52 -39.77 3.64
CA PHE A 215 -15.60 -38.81 3.50
C PHE A 215 -16.62 -39.30 2.47
N PRO A 216 -17.91 -39.35 2.81
CA PRO A 216 -18.97 -39.68 1.86
C PRO A 216 -19.23 -38.49 0.89
N ALA A 217 -19.82 -38.78 -0.26
CA ALA A 217 -20.40 -37.75 -1.10
C ALA A 217 -21.73 -37.27 -0.48
N ALA A 218 -21.92 -35.92 -0.50
CA ALA A 218 -23.14 -35.31 0.04
C ALA A 218 -24.11 -34.95 -1.10
N PHE A 219 -25.39 -35.26 -0.89
CA PHE A 219 -26.46 -34.95 -1.82
C PHE A 219 -27.55 -34.14 -1.13
N LEU A 220 -28.13 -33.21 -1.87
CA LEU A 220 -29.35 -32.50 -1.51
C LEU A 220 -30.54 -33.36 -1.88
N VAL A 221 -31.54 -33.37 -1.02
CA VAL A 221 -32.82 -34.02 -1.31
C VAL A 221 -33.84 -32.95 -1.70
N ALA A 222 -34.37 -33.02 -2.90
CA ALA A 222 -35.41 -32.14 -3.38
C ALA A 222 -36.81 -32.58 -2.87
N ALA A 223 -37.81 -31.70 -3.05
CA ALA A 223 -39.17 -31.98 -2.62
C ALA A 223 -39.78 -33.23 -3.31
N ASP A 224 -39.37 -33.55 -4.51
CA ASP A 224 -39.75 -34.75 -5.27
C ASP A 224 -38.93 -36.00 -4.89
N LYS A 225 -38.10 -35.88 -3.85
CA LYS A 225 -37.18 -36.91 -3.36
C LYS A 225 -36.03 -37.26 -4.32
N SER A 226 -35.84 -36.48 -5.37
CA SER A 226 -34.63 -36.59 -6.18
C SER A 226 -33.41 -36.11 -5.42
N GLU A 227 -32.27 -36.76 -5.67
CA GLU A 227 -30.99 -36.41 -5.06
C GLU A 227 -30.11 -35.73 -6.08
N SER A 228 -29.46 -34.64 -5.67
CA SER A 228 -28.47 -33.93 -6.48
C SER A 228 -27.20 -33.70 -5.68
N LEU A 229 -26.05 -33.92 -6.32
CA LEU A 229 -24.73 -33.71 -5.72
C LEU A 229 -24.57 -32.24 -5.29
N VAL A 230 -24.11 -32.03 -4.08
CA VAL A 230 -23.80 -30.67 -3.58
C VAL A 230 -22.28 -30.45 -3.52
N ASN A 231 -21.88 -29.22 -3.78
CA ASN A 231 -20.47 -28.82 -3.64
C ASN A 231 -20.04 -28.91 -2.17
N SER A 232 -18.90 -29.54 -1.95
CA SER A 232 -18.29 -29.65 -0.63
C SER A 232 -16.76 -29.58 -0.72
N HIS A 233 -16.12 -29.31 0.39
CA HIS A 233 -14.67 -29.40 0.54
C HIS A 233 -14.32 -29.83 1.97
N ILE A 234 -13.08 -30.29 2.16
CA ILE A 234 -12.53 -30.56 3.49
C ILE A 234 -11.98 -29.24 4.04
N ASP A 235 -12.31 -28.90 5.29
CA ASP A 235 -11.80 -27.70 5.94
C ASP A 235 -10.27 -27.80 6.08
N PRO A 236 -9.50 -26.88 5.47
CA PRO A 236 -8.04 -26.93 5.53
C PRO A 236 -7.47 -26.71 6.94
N ALA A 237 -8.22 -26.07 7.85
CA ALA A 237 -7.83 -25.83 9.23
C ALA A 237 -8.22 -27.02 10.15
N VAL A 238 -9.26 -27.78 9.77
CA VAL A 238 -9.81 -28.89 10.56
C VAL A 238 -10.07 -30.09 9.62
N PRO A 239 -9.03 -30.88 9.29
CA PRO A 239 -9.09 -31.90 8.23
C PRO A 239 -10.08 -33.05 8.44
N ASP A 240 -10.74 -33.13 9.59
CA ASP A 240 -11.79 -34.10 9.92
C ASP A 240 -13.20 -33.53 9.68
N VAL A 241 -13.32 -32.32 9.10
CA VAL A 241 -14.61 -31.67 8.82
C VAL A 241 -14.84 -31.53 7.32
N LEU A 242 -15.98 -32.05 6.87
CA LEU A 242 -16.55 -31.85 5.55
C LEU A 242 -17.45 -30.60 5.58
N VAL A 243 -17.16 -29.61 4.78
CA VAL A 243 -17.95 -28.38 4.63
C VAL A 243 -18.80 -28.47 3.37
N ILE A 244 -20.13 -28.48 3.55
CA ILE A 244 -21.11 -28.50 2.47
C ILE A 244 -21.54 -27.06 2.17
N HIS A 245 -21.43 -26.64 0.91
CA HIS A 245 -21.66 -25.24 0.48
C HIS A 245 -23.14 -24.84 0.44
N ARG A 246 -23.95 -25.41 1.35
CA ARG A 246 -25.35 -25.08 1.49
C ARG A 246 -25.87 -25.51 2.87
N VAL A 247 -26.89 -24.83 3.35
CA VAL A 247 -27.79 -25.31 4.41
C VAL A 247 -29.05 -25.87 3.75
N SER A 248 -29.47 -27.03 4.15
CA SER A 248 -30.64 -27.74 3.57
C SER A 248 -31.44 -28.42 4.69
N PRO A 249 -32.78 -28.61 4.53
CA PRO A 249 -33.55 -29.35 5.50
C PRO A 249 -33.16 -30.84 5.56
N GLU A 250 -32.74 -31.42 4.44
CA GLU A 250 -32.35 -32.80 4.32
C GLU A 250 -31.13 -32.98 3.43
N LEU A 251 -30.13 -33.70 3.89
CA LEU A 251 -28.94 -34.12 3.16
C LEU A 251 -28.84 -35.66 3.21
N VAL A 252 -28.34 -36.25 2.15
CA VAL A 252 -28.02 -37.68 2.12
C VAL A 252 -26.53 -37.85 1.85
N LEU A 253 -25.87 -38.63 2.68
CA LEU A 253 -24.46 -38.99 2.56
C LEU A 253 -24.36 -40.40 1.98
N ARG A 254 -23.51 -40.58 0.95
CA ARG A 254 -23.34 -41.88 0.27
C ARG A 254 -21.88 -42.22 0.06
N LEU A 255 -21.54 -43.49 0.30
CA LEU A 255 -20.26 -44.07 -0.05
C LEU A 255 -20.45 -45.55 -0.40
N GLY A 256 -20.32 -45.88 -1.66
CA GLY A 256 -20.72 -47.22 -2.14
C GLY A 256 -22.19 -47.51 -1.85
N ASN A 257 -22.46 -48.59 -1.11
CA ASN A 257 -23.82 -49.01 -0.69
C ASN A 257 -24.26 -48.37 0.63
N MET A 258 -23.39 -47.66 1.31
CA MET A 258 -23.70 -47.02 2.60
C MET A 258 -24.47 -45.72 2.38
N VAL A 259 -25.46 -45.48 3.26
CA VAL A 259 -26.31 -44.30 3.22
C VAL A 259 -26.61 -43.78 4.63
N VAL A 260 -26.48 -42.44 4.81
CA VAL A 260 -26.89 -41.75 6.05
C VAL A 260 -27.70 -40.52 5.67
N GLY A 261 -28.93 -40.43 6.18
CA GLY A 261 -29.71 -39.18 6.11
C GLY A 261 -29.32 -38.23 7.23
N VAL A 262 -29.17 -36.95 6.94
CA VAL A 262 -28.90 -35.88 7.90
C VAL A 262 -30.00 -34.84 7.78
N TYR A 263 -30.68 -34.54 8.89
CA TYR A 263 -31.85 -33.66 8.93
C TYR A 263 -31.54 -32.42 9.78
N ASN A 264 -31.84 -31.26 9.23
CA ASN A 264 -31.76 -29.99 9.93
C ASN A 264 -33.12 -29.68 10.57
N GLU A 265 -33.24 -29.90 11.89
CA GLU A 265 -34.47 -29.74 12.63
C GLU A 265 -34.89 -28.28 12.89
N SER A 266 -34.01 -27.34 12.60
CA SER A 266 -34.23 -25.88 12.73
C SER A 266 -33.96 -25.17 11.42
N TYR A 267 -34.23 -25.81 10.27
CA TYR A 267 -34.00 -25.22 8.96
C TYR A 267 -34.82 -23.96 8.76
N ASP A 268 -34.12 -22.86 8.42
CA ASP A 268 -34.71 -21.60 8.02
C ASP A 268 -34.58 -21.45 6.49
N ALA A 269 -35.76 -21.42 5.82
CA ALA A 269 -35.81 -21.29 4.36
C ALA A 269 -35.32 -19.93 3.83
N ASP A 270 -35.46 -18.89 4.66
CA ASP A 270 -35.03 -17.52 4.30
C ASP A 270 -33.52 -17.33 4.48
N GLY A 271 -32.93 -18.14 5.38
CA GLY A 271 -31.47 -18.12 5.62
C GLY A 271 -30.94 -16.79 6.13
N VAL A 272 -29.62 -16.58 6.00
CA VAL A 272 -28.97 -15.32 6.41
C VAL A 272 -29.20 -14.24 5.33
N PRO A 273 -29.92 -13.14 5.62
CA PRO A 273 -30.14 -12.09 4.64
C PRO A 273 -28.82 -11.38 4.29
N PRO A 274 -28.60 -11.03 3.00
CA PRO A 274 -27.42 -10.29 2.62
C PRO A 274 -27.43 -8.87 3.19
N THR A 275 -26.38 -8.49 3.91
CA THR A 275 -26.15 -7.13 4.37
C THR A 275 -25.04 -6.51 3.53
N GLN A 276 -25.25 -5.28 3.04
CA GLN A 276 -24.26 -4.56 2.20
C GLN A 276 -23.81 -5.37 0.95
N GLY A 277 -24.72 -6.19 0.38
CA GLY A 277 -24.49 -6.97 -0.84
C GLY A 277 -23.69 -8.28 -0.63
N THR A 278 -23.50 -8.74 0.60
CA THR A 278 -22.85 -10.00 0.96
C THR A 278 -23.46 -10.56 2.23
N THR A 279 -23.42 -11.90 2.39
CA THR A 279 -23.83 -12.60 3.62
C THR A 279 -22.67 -12.71 4.63
N VAL A 280 -21.45 -12.28 4.28
CA VAL A 280 -20.28 -12.32 5.16
C VAL A 280 -20.34 -11.15 6.14
N PRO A 281 -20.33 -11.38 7.46
CA PRO A 281 -20.40 -10.30 8.44
C PRO A 281 -19.21 -9.33 8.34
N GLY A 282 -19.53 -8.02 8.39
CA GLY A 282 -18.52 -6.95 8.37
C GLY A 282 -17.74 -6.79 7.05
N VAL A 283 -18.23 -7.38 5.96
CA VAL A 283 -17.73 -7.17 4.59
C VAL A 283 -18.78 -6.38 3.80
N LYS A 284 -18.32 -5.49 2.93
CA LYS A 284 -19.14 -4.74 1.99
C LYS A 284 -18.76 -5.09 0.56
N ARG A 285 -19.74 -5.35 -0.28
CA ARG A 285 -19.54 -5.49 -1.72
C ARG A 285 -19.38 -4.10 -2.34
N VAL A 286 -18.23 -3.86 -2.99
CA VAL A 286 -17.97 -2.63 -3.74
C VAL A 286 -17.89 -2.97 -5.22
N ILE A 287 -18.71 -2.31 -6.02
CA ILE A 287 -18.61 -2.39 -7.49
C ILE A 287 -17.45 -1.49 -7.89
N LYS A 288 -16.39 -2.04 -8.49
CA LYS A 288 -15.38 -1.23 -9.17
C LYS A 288 -16.05 -0.64 -10.40
N SER A 289 -16.27 0.68 -10.42
CA SER A 289 -16.55 1.39 -11.66
C SER A 289 -15.37 1.15 -12.59
N GLY A 290 -15.59 0.48 -13.72
CA GLY A 290 -14.55 0.31 -14.72
C GLY A 290 -14.12 1.69 -15.20
N GLU A 291 -12.82 2.00 -15.16
CA GLU A 291 -12.25 3.04 -16.00
C GLU A 291 -12.51 2.61 -17.45
N VAL A 292 -13.45 3.32 -18.07
CA VAL A 292 -13.60 3.28 -19.54
C VAL A 292 -12.41 4.08 -20.06
N THR A 293 -11.32 3.38 -20.41
CA THR A 293 -10.26 3.94 -21.24
C THR A 293 -10.88 4.24 -22.61
N GLN A 294 -11.07 5.54 -22.88
CA GLN A 294 -11.27 6.06 -24.23
C GLN A 294 -9.93 6.21 -24.93
#